data_9209c2060f9e94d91ca3286e2827a8e9
#
_entry.id   9209c2060f9e94d91ca3286e2827a8e9
#
_cell.length_a   1.000
_cell.length_b   1.000
_cell.length_c   1.000
_cell.angle_alpha   90.00
_cell.angle_beta   90.00
_cell.angle_gamma   90.00
#
_symmetry.space_group_name_H-M   'P 1'
#
loop_
_entity.id
_entity.type
_entity.pdbx_description
1 polymer ?
#
loop_
_entity_poly.entity_id
_entity_poly.type
_entity_poly.pdbx_seq_one_letter_code
_entity_poly.pdbx_strand_id
1 'polypeptide(L)'
;MRISVIIPAYNAASTLEECLKSVARQTVRPFEVILVDDGSTDNTRRVAAKFEANLALRIVSQANSGLGKARNAGMAAATGDAYAFLDADDMWLPGKLEQGVKGLLKFPKTQWFYTPILEWTPDNEQSTRKRACSQVSSLQSFLSYNPIVPSTIIMRSGFDYAWENDRNLQEDVGAHLRVLSRGDFPKMLPEATLKYRLDFGMTADAEGHVNKVMRAVAKAKELGHISEKEFKLYEVRKAYELARTYKKRGNTEAQKKWKAEALNKAKTTRVPLGLWLRLHVNV
;
A
#
# COMPACT_ATOMS: atom_id res chain seq x y z
N MET A 1 -6.84 -23.30 5.82
CA MET A 1 -6.85 -22.02 5.08
C MET A 1 -5.52 -21.91 4.34
N ARG A 2 -5.55 -22.00 3.02
CA ARG A 2 -4.38 -21.97 2.14
C ARG A 2 -4.17 -20.51 1.71
N ILE A 3 -3.02 -19.91 2.03
CA ILE A 3 -2.70 -18.53 1.66
C ILE A 3 -1.66 -18.54 0.54
N SER A 4 -1.99 -17.96 -0.61
CA SER A 4 -1.04 -17.65 -1.69
C SER A 4 -0.39 -16.30 -1.40
N VAL A 5 0.94 -16.27 -1.37
CA VAL A 5 1.72 -15.04 -1.24
C VAL A 5 2.05 -14.52 -2.64
N ILE A 6 1.72 -13.27 -2.92
CA ILE A 6 1.94 -12.61 -4.21
C ILE A 6 2.98 -11.52 -4.06
N ILE A 7 4.08 -11.65 -4.81
CA ILE A 7 5.22 -10.74 -4.77
C ILE A 7 5.45 -10.18 -6.18
N PRO A 8 5.01 -8.93 -6.46
CA PRO A 8 5.40 -8.26 -7.70
C PRO A 8 6.86 -7.82 -7.60
N ALA A 9 7.64 -8.05 -8.66
CA ALA A 9 9.06 -7.70 -8.70
C ALA A 9 9.44 -7.08 -10.05
N TYR A 10 10.17 -5.98 -10.01
CA TYR A 10 10.80 -5.35 -11.17
C TYR A 10 12.14 -4.76 -10.74
N ASN A 11 13.23 -5.26 -11.28
CA ASN A 11 14.60 -4.87 -10.95
C ASN A 11 14.84 -4.81 -9.41
N ALA A 12 14.46 -5.89 -8.71
CA ALA A 12 14.48 -6.01 -7.26
C ALA A 12 15.64 -6.88 -6.72
N ALA A 13 16.67 -7.15 -7.51
CA ALA A 13 17.75 -8.06 -7.14
C ALA A 13 18.44 -7.70 -5.81
N SER A 14 18.48 -6.41 -5.44
CA SER A 14 19.14 -5.93 -4.22
C SER A 14 18.32 -6.17 -2.94
N THR A 15 16.99 -6.31 -3.03
CA THR A 15 16.08 -6.40 -1.86
C THR A 15 15.35 -7.73 -1.76
N LEU A 16 15.14 -8.40 -2.90
CA LEU A 16 14.31 -9.59 -3.00
C LEU A 16 14.78 -10.76 -2.11
N GLU A 17 16.07 -10.91 -1.88
CA GLU A 17 16.58 -11.99 -1.01
C GLU A 17 16.10 -11.84 0.43
N GLU A 18 16.12 -10.62 1.00
CA GLU A 18 15.61 -10.32 2.34
C GLU A 18 14.09 -10.52 2.40
N CYS A 19 13.38 -10.05 1.37
CA CYS A 19 11.94 -10.24 1.22
C CYS A 19 11.57 -11.73 1.30
N LEU A 20 12.18 -12.60 0.46
CA LEU A 20 11.91 -14.03 0.41
C LEU A 20 12.35 -14.76 1.69
N LYS A 21 13.47 -14.38 2.32
CA LYS A 21 13.86 -14.88 3.64
C LYS A 21 12.81 -14.56 4.70
N SER A 22 12.15 -13.42 4.62
CA SER A 22 11.07 -13.04 5.55
C SER A 22 9.82 -13.92 5.38
N VAL A 23 9.51 -14.33 4.16
CA VAL A 23 8.45 -15.30 3.87
C VAL A 23 8.82 -16.71 4.36
N ALA A 24 10.07 -17.14 4.18
CA ALA A 24 10.54 -18.44 4.64
C ALA A 24 10.52 -18.58 6.18
N ARG A 25 10.62 -17.48 6.92
CA ARG A 25 10.61 -17.43 8.39
C ARG A 25 9.21 -17.30 9.01
N GLN A 26 8.15 -17.39 8.21
CA GLN A 26 6.79 -17.30 8.74
C GLN A 26 6.45 -18.49 9.65
N THR A 27 5.76 -18.23 10.77
CA THR A 27 5.29 -19.27 11.73
C THR A 27 4.27 -20.20 11.08
N VAL A 28 3.46 -19.69 10.16
CA VAL A 28 2.58 -20.46 9.28
C VAL A 28 3.16 -20.39 7.87
N ARG A 29 3.48 -21.55 7.28
CA ARG A 29 4.02 -21.59 5.92
C ARG A 29 2.97 -21.12 4.91
N PRO A 30 3.37 -20.35 3.88
CA PRO A 30 2.50 -20.08 2.75
C PRO A 30 2.11 -21.39 2.05
N PHE A 31 0.93 -21.43 1.45
CA PHE A 31 0.53 -22.54 0.59
C PHE A 31 1.34 -22.56 -0.70
N GLU A 32 1.56 -21.40 -1.28
CA GLU A 32 2.42 -21.14 -2.43
C GLU A 32 2.94 -19.70 -2.39
N VAL A 33 4.03 -19.43 -3.08
CA VAL A 33 4.57 -18.10 -3.33
C VAL A 33 4.58 -17.85 -4.83
N ILE A 34 3.94 -16.80 -5.28
CA ILE A 34 3.88 -16.39 -6.68
C ILE A 34 4.68 -15.10 -6.81
N LEU A 35 5.86 -15.19 -7.37
CA LEU A 35 6.66 -14.03 -7.75
C LEU A 35 6.29 -13.65 -9.18
N VAL A 36 5.79 -12.44 -9.36
CA VAL A 36 5.50 -11.90 -10.69
C VAL A 36 6.65 -11.01 -11.12
N ASP A 37 7.49 -11.53 -12.01
CA ASP A 37 8.58 -10.76 -12.63
C ASP A 37 8.01 -9.87 -13.75
N ASP A 38 7.89 -8.59 -13.48
CA ASP A 38 7.35 -7.59 -14.40
C ASP A 38 8.39 -7.08 -15.41
N GLY A 39 9.14 -8.02 -16.03
CA GLY A 39 10.11 -7.73 -17.07
C GLY A 39 11.45 -7.21 -16.54
N SER A 40 11.96 -7.75 -15.44
CA SER A 40 13.27 -7.38 -14.89
C SER A 40 14.41 -7.62 -15.87
N THR A 41 15.37 -6.70 -15.87
CA THR A 41 16.61 -6.73 -16.65
C THR A 41 17.84 -7.01 -15.80
N ASP A 42 17.69 -7.03 -14.47
CA ASP A 42 18.74 -7.36 -13.50
C ASP A 42 18.71 -8.83 -13.07
N ASN A 43 19.39 -9.17 -11.97
CA ASN A 43 19.45 -10.52 -11.44
C ASN A 43 18.21 -10.95 -10.61
N THR A 44 17.09 -10.24 -10.67
CA THR A 44 15.87 -10.54 -9.88
C THR A 44 15.46 -12.01 -10.01
N ARG A 45 15.34 -12.53 -11.23
CA ARG A 45 14.93 -13.94 -11.46
C ARG A 45 15.93 -14.94 -10.90
N ARG A 46 17.23 -14.64 -11.00
CA ARG A 46 18.29 -15.49 -10.45
C ARG A 46 18.24 -15.55 -8.93
N VAL A 47 17.91 -14.44 -8.27
CA VAL A 47 17.70 -14.40 -6.81
C VAL A 47 16.48 -15.23 -6.44
N ALA A 48 15.35 -15.06 -7.13
CA ALA A 48 14.12 -15.81 -6.87
C ALA A 48 14.30 -17.33 -7.00
N ALA A 49 14.99 -17.78 -8.03
CA ALA A 49 15.22 -19.20 -8.32
C ALA A 49 15.89 -19.98 -7.15
N LYS A 50 16.67 -19.30 -6.31
CA LYS A 50 17.28 -19.91 -5.12
C LYS A 50 16.27 -20.37 -4.08
N PHE A 51 15.04 -19.87 -4.13
CA PHE A 51 14.00 -20.11 -3.14
C PHE A 51 12.88 -21.05 -3.62
N GLU A 52 12.89 -21.47 -4.90
CA GLU A 52 11.84 -22.31 -5.50
C GLU A 52 11.56 -23.58 -4.69
N ALA A 53 12.61 -24.30 -4.30
CA ALA A 53 12.47 -25.54 -3.55
C ALA A 53 11.97 -25.34 -2.11
N ASN A 54 12.31 -24.20 -1.48
CA ASN A 54 12.05 -23.99 -0.06
C ASN A 54 10.67 -23.34 0.23
N LEU A 55 10.11 -22.62 -0.74
CA LEU A 55 8.92 -21.82 -0.58
C LEU A 55 7.72 -22.24 -1.43
N ALA A 56 7.80 -23.37 -2.16
CA ALA A 56 6.85 -23.67 -3.23
C ALA A 56 6.64 -22.42 -4.13
N LEU A 57 7.77 -21.78 -4.48
CA LEU A 57 7.77 -20.52 -5.23
C LEU A 57 7.65 -20.83 -6.71
N ARG A 58 6.78 -20.08 -7.37
CA ARG A 58 6.59 -20.10 -8.82
C ARG A 58 6.79 -18.71 -9.39
N ILE A 59 7.58 -18.61 -10.46
CA ILE A 59 7.81 -17.34 -11.16
C ILE A 59 6.83 -17.23 -12.33
N VAL A 60 6.07 -16.15 -12.34
CA VAL A 60 5.22 -15.72 -13.47
C VAL A 60 5.91 -14.51 -14.12
N SER A 61 6.24 -14.62 -15.41
CA SER A 61 6.92 -13.54 -16.12
C SER A 61 5.99 -12.83 -17.08
N GLN A 62 6.09 -11.50 -17.12
CA GLN A 62 5.37 -10.67 -18.08
C GLN A 62 6.25 -9.53 -18.58
N ALA A 63 5.86 -8.92 -19.70
CA ALA A 63 6.46 -7.65 -20.12
C ALA A 63 6.12 -6.57 -19.10
N ASN A 64 7.06 -5.63 -18.85
CA ASN A 64 6.89 -4.58 -17.85
C ASN A 64 5.58 -3.81 -18.06
N SER A 65 4.60 -4.09 -17.22
CA SER A 65 3.22 -3.62 -17.31
C SER A 65 2.76 -2.81 -16.10
N GLY A 66 3.60 -2.74 -15.07
CA GLY A 66 3.39 -1.97 -13.83
C GLY A 66 2.78 -2.79 -12.70
N LEU A 67 2.92 -2.23 -11.50
CA LEU A 67 2.68 -2.90 -10.22
C LEU A 67 1.26 -3.46 -10.09
N GLY A 68 0.25 -2.69 -10.50
CA GLY A 68 -1.15 -3.13 -10.45
C GLY A 68 -1.41 -4.36 -11.32
N LYS A 69 -0.90 -4.34 -12.57
CA LYS A 69 -1.03 -5.51 -13.47
C LYS A 69 -0.25 -6.71 -12.95
N ALA A 70 0.93 -6.49 -12.38
CA ALA A 70 1.71 -7.58 -11.80
C ALA A 70 0.98 -8.25 -10.62
N ARG A 71 0.38 -7.46 -9.71
CA ARG A 71 -0.42 -8.04 -8.62
C ARG A 71 -1.68 -8.75 -9.13
N ASN A 72 -2.36 -8.20 -10.15
CA ASN A 72 -3.52 -8.85 -10.78
C ASN A 72 -3.12 -10.18 -11.45
N ALA A 73 -1.98 -10.23 -12.14
CA ALA A 73 -1.44 -11.48 -12.72
C ALA A 73 -1.12 -12.52 -11.63
N GLY A 74 -0.57 -12.08 -10.50
CA GLY A 74 -0.35 -12.92 -9.34
C GLY A 74 -1.64 -13.48 -8.75
N MET A 75 -2.68 -12.66 -8.62
CA MET A 75 -4.02 -13.09 -8.17
C MET A 75 -4.63 -14.12 -9.13
N ALA A 76 -4.52 -13.89 -10.44
CA ALA A 76 -5.03 -14.81 -11.46
C ALA A 76 -4.30 -16.17 -11.47
N ALA A 77 -3.02 -16.18 -11.09
CA ALA A 77 -2.22 -17.39 -10.99
C ALA A 77 -2.40 -18.13 -9.66
N ALA A 78 -2.93 -17.48 -8.62
CA ALA A 78 -3.05 -18.03 -7.27
C ALA A 78 -4.20 -19.04 -7.15
N THR A 79 -3.97 -20.11 -6.35
CA THR A 79 -4.91 -21.20 -6.13
C THR A 79 -5.30 -21.41 -4.67
N GLY A 80 -4.82 -20.53 -3.78
CA GLY A 80 -5.16 -20.54 -2.36
C GLY A 80 -6.55 -20.00 -2.05
N ASP A 81 -6.99 -20.19 -0.81
CA ASP A 81 -8.27 -19.71 -0.29
C ASP A 81 -8.23 -18.21 0.05
N ALA A 82 -7.02 -17.65 0.13
CA ALA A 82 -6.77 -16.24 0.39
C ALA A 82 -5.46 -15.78 -0.23
N TYR A 83 -5.33 -14.49 -0.44
CA TYR A 83 -4.13 -13.82 -0.97
C TYR A 83 -3.47 -12.95 0.11
N ALA A 84 -2.15 -12.94 0.15
CA ALA A 84 -1.36 -12.00 0.92
C ALA A 84 -0.33 -11.34 -0.01
N PHE A 85 -0.23 -10.00 0.03
CA PHE A 85 0.67 -9.25 -0.84
C PHE A 85 1.93 -8.82 -0.10
N LEU A 86 3.07 -8.86 -0.78
CA LEU A 86 4.35 -8.39 -0.25
C LEU A 86 5.15 -7.75 -1.38
N ASP A 87 5.52 -6.50 -1.25
CA ASP A 87 6.38 -5.83 -2.21
C ASP A 87 7.83 -6.32 -2.06
N ALA A 88 8.57 -6.41 -3.16
CA ALA A 88 9.88 -7.06 -3.21
C ALA A 88 10.99 -6.31 -2.43
N ASP A 89 10.70 -5.10 -1.94
CA ASP A 89 11.58 -4.27 -1.12
C ASP A 89 11.19 -4.24 0.37
N ASP A 90 10.10 -4.91 0.75
CA ASP A 90 9.58 -5.01 2.11
C ASP A 90 9.92 -6.35 2.79
N MET A 91 9.74 -6.43 4.10
CA MET A 91 9.93 -7.65 4.89
C MET A 91 8.79 -7.88 5.86
N TRP A 92 8.29 -9.13 5.93
CA TRP A 92 7.34 -9.52 6.96
C TRP A 92 8.01 -9.92 8.28
N LEU A 93 7.34 -9.63 9.38
CA LEU A 93 7.65 -10.25 10.68
C LEU A 93 7.05 -11.67 10.75
N PRO A 94 7.58 -12.57 11.58
CA PRO A 94 7.23 -14.00 11.55
C PRO A 94 5.74 -14.35 11.70
N GLY A 95 4.95 -13.54 12.41
CA GLY A 95 3.52 -13.80 12.69
C GLY A 95 2.53 -13.32 11.63
N LYS A 96 2.98 -12.82 10.45
CA LYS A 96 2.09 -12.20 9.45
C LYS A 96 1.01 -13.16 8.94
N LEU A 97 1.42 -14.33 8.46
CA LEU A 97 0.47 -15.31 7.91
C LEU A 97 -0.41 -15.94 9.00
N GLU A 98 0.15 -16.20 10.18
CA GLU A 98 -0.61 -16.71 11.33
C GLU A 98 -1.73 -15.75 11.74
N GLN A 99 -1.40 -14.46 11.85
CA GLN A 99 -2.39 -13.43 12.17
C GLN A 99 -3.47 -13.32 11.09
N GLY A 100 -3.09 -13.45 9.83
CA GLY A 100 -4.00 -13.51 8.69
C GLY A 100 -4.97 -14.68 8.79
N VAL A 101 -4.47 -15.89 9.04
CA VAL A 101 -5.32 -17.09 9.24
C VAL A 101 -6.30 -16.88 10.40
N LYS A 102 -5.82 -16.39 11.55
CA LYS A 102 -6.68 -16.08 12.70
C LYS A 102 -7.77 -15.06 12.35
N GLY A 103 -7.42 -14.01 11.60
CA GLY A 103 -8.37 -13.00 11.13
C GLY A 103 -9.45 -13.58 10.21
N LEU A 104 -9.03 -14.34 9.22
CA LEU A 104 -9.92 -14.98 8.25
C LEU A 104 -10.91 -15.98 8.92
N LEU A 105 -10.46 -16.72 9.93
CA LEU A 105 -11.30 -17.64 10.69
C LEU A 105 -12.25 -16.91 11.65
N LYS A 106 -11.74 -15.92 12.39
CA LYS A 106 -12.50 -15.17 13.40
C LYS A 106 -13.59 -14.28 12.78
N PHE A 107 -13.37 -13.76 11.57
CA PHE A 107 -14.29 -12.83 10.90
C PHE A 107 -14.72 -13.36 9.52
N PRO A 108 -15.57 -14.37 9.43
CA PRO A 108 -15.90 -15.06 8.18
C PRO A 108 -16.60 -14.17 7.13
N LYS A 109 -17.27 -13.10 7.56
CA LYS A 109 -17.94 -12.13 6.66
C LYS A 109 -17.01 -11.03 6.14
N THR A 110 -15.84 -10.82 6.78
CA THR A 110 -14.88 -9.80 6.36
C THR A 110 -14.06 -10.30 5.17
N GLN A 111 -14.03 -9.52 4.10
CA GLN A 111 -13.37 -9.91 2.85
C GLN A 111 -11.86 -9.68 2.87
N TRP A 112 -11.41 -8.63 3.54
CA TRP A 112 -10.00 -8.25 3.56
C TRP A 112 -9.56 -7.60 4.88
N PHE A 113 -8.26 -7.69 5.12
CA PHE A 113 -7.62 -7.29 6.37
C PHE A 113 -6.33 -6.56 6.05
N TYR A 114 -5.88 -5.72 6.99
CA TYR A 114 -4.55 -5.10 6.98
C TYR A 114 -3.97 -5.05 8.38
N THR A 115 -2.67 -4.80 8.47
CA THR A 115 -1.94 -4.70 9.75
C THR A 115 -1.23 -3.36 9.86
N PRO A 116 -0.92 -2.90 11.09
CA PRO A 116 0.05 -1.81 11.27
C PRO A 116 1.42 -2.15 10.71
N ILE A 117 2.24 -1.13 10.48
CA ILE A 117 3.60 -1.26 9.97
C ILE A 117 4.66 -0.74 10.94
N LEU A 118 5.87 -1.25 10.81
CA LEU A 118 7.10 -0.70 11.38
C LEU A 118 7.91 -0.06 10.24
N GLU A 119 8.11 1.24 10.30
CA GLU A 119 9.00 1.96 9.39
C GLU A 119 10.45 1.73 9.80
N TRP A 120 11.32 1.50 8.83
CA TRP A 120 12.76 1.32 9.05
C TRP A 120 13.57 1.83 7.86
N THR A 121 14.86 2.09 8.09
CA THR A 121 15.84 2.42 7.06
C THR A 121 17.01 1.45 7.14
N PRO A 122 17.68 1.10 6.02
CA PRO A 122 18.86 0.23 6.02
C PRO A 122 19.99 0.74 6.92
N ASP A 123 20.15 2.06 7.01
CA ASP A 123 21.22 2.70 7.81
C ASP A 123 20.96 2.59 9.33
N ASN A 124 19.76 2.22 9.73
CA ASN A 124 19.37 2.08 11.13
C ASN A 124 18.42 0.90 11.35
N GLU A 125 18.92 -0.31 11.11
CA GLU A 125 18.14 -1.56 11.20
C GLU A 125 17.55 -1.82 12.58
N GLN A 126 18.16 -1.30 13.64
CA GLN A 126 17.73 -1.48 15.03
C GLN A 126 16.61 -0.51 15.43
N SER A 127 16.46 0.60 14.71
CA SER A 127 15.44 1.62 15.00
C SER A 127 14.24 1.43 14.09
N THR A 128 13.22 0.74 14.59
CA THR A 128 11.92 0.67 13.93
C THR A 128 10.94 1.61 14.61
N ARG A 129 10.18 2.38 13.82
CA ARG A 129 9.11 3.24 14.32
C ARG A 129 7.75 2.68 13.91
N LYS A 130 6.89 2.39 14.87
CA LYS A 130 5.51 2.03 14.57
C LYS A 130 4.79 3.26 13.97
N ARG A 131 4.30 3.14 12.73
CA ARG A 131 3.44 4.16 12.13
C ARG A 131 2.08 4.13 12.83
N ALA A 132 1.54 5.31 13.13
CA ALA A 132 0.17 5.40 13.62
C ALA A 132 -0.77 4.71 12.61
N CYS A 133 -1.62 3.83 13.10
CA CYS A 133 -2.55 3.07 12.29
C CYS A 133 -3.90 3.05 13.01
N SER A 134 -4.97 3.30 12.26
CA SER A 134 -6.34 3.30 12.78
C SER A 134 -7.24 2.44 11.91
N GLN A 135 -8.30 1.91 12.49
CA GLN A 135 -9.32 1.16 11.75
C GLN A 135 -9.96 2.06 10.67
N VAL A 136 -9.94 1.58 9.42
CA VAL A 136 -10.72 2.19 8.33
C VAL A 136 -12.16 1.69 8.45
N SER A 137 -13.03 2.54 8.96
CA SER A 137 -14.45 2.22 9.23
C SER A 137 -15.42 2.97 8.34
N SER A 138 -14.92 3.85 7.49
CA SER A 138 -15.69 4.63 6.52
C SER A 138 -14.79 5.13 5.40
N LEU A 139 -15.39 5.48 4.27
CA LEU A 139 -14.70 6.14 3.16
C LEU A 139 -14.03 7.44 3.63
N GLN A 140 -14.73 8.22 4.47
CA GLN A 140 -14.20 9.44 5.06
C GLN A 140 -12.95 9.21 5.92
N SER A 141 -12.89 8.11 6.70
CA SER A 141 -11.70 7.77 7.49
C SER A 141 -10.51 7.44 6.60
N PHE A 142 -10.72 6.70 5.52
CA PHE A 142 -9.69 6.40 4.52
C PHE A 142 -9.16 7.66 3.82
N LEU A 143 -10.05 8.52 3.34
CA LEU A 143 -9.69 9.80 2.71
C LEU A 143 -9.02 10.78 3.68
N SER A 144 -9.23 10.60 4.98
CA SER A 144 -8.57 11.43 6.00
C SER A 144 -7.14 10.98 6.29
N TYR A 145 -6.93 9.68 6.28
CA TYR A 145 -5.63 9.04 6.51
C TYR A 145 -5.70 7.60 5.96
N ASN A 146 -4.93 7.31 4.92
CA ASN A 146 -4.79 5.95 4.40
C ASN A 146 -3.68 5.21 5.15
N PRO A 147 -4.03 4.27 6.06
CA PRO A 147 -3.05 3.44 6.77
C PRO A 147 -2.67 2.17 5.99
N ILE A 148 -3.37 1.87 4.89
CA ILE A 148 -3.29 0.58 4.21
C ILE A 148 -2.13 0.62 3.22
N VAL A 149 -1.14 -0.25 3.44
CA VAL A 149 -0.01 -0.49 2.53
C VAL A 149 -0.22 -1.86 1.90
N PRO A 150 0.00 -2.03 0.59
CA PRO A 150 -0.21 -3.32 -0.10
C PRO A 150 0.40 -4.51 0.61
N SER A 151 1.63 -4.41 1.09
CA SER A 151 2.35 -5.46 1.83
C SER A 151 1.71 -5.85 3.17
N THR A 152 0.70 -5.10 3.64
CA THR A 152 -0.08 -5.43 4.85
C THR A 152 -1.36 -6.20 4.56
N ILE A 153 -1.80 -6.26 3.31
CA ILE A 153 -3.12 -6.77 2.93
C ILE A 153 -3.13 -8.30 2.93
N ILE A 154 -4.21 -8.84 3.51
CA ILE A 154 -4.65 -10.22 3.32
C ILE A 154 -6.12 -10.19 2.92
N MET A 155 -6.51 -10.90 1.87
CA MET A 155 -7.90 -10.93 1.40
C MET A 155 -8.33 -12.34 0.99
N ARG A 156 -9.63 -12.61 1.01
CA ARG A 156 -10.20 -13.87 0.52
C ARG A 156 -10.05 -13.97 -0.99
N SER A 157 -9.78 -15.16 -1.49
CA SER A 157 -9.92 -15.44 -2.93
C SER A 157 -11.39 -15.30 -3.32
N GLY A 158 -11.67 -14.79 -4.50
CA GLY A 158 -13.05 -14.51 -4.94
C GLY A 158 -13.64 -13.19 -4.43
N PHE A 159 -12.96 -12.44 -3.56
CA PHE A 159 -13.33 -11.05 -3.30
C PHE A 159 -13.19 -10.24 -4.59
N ASP A 160 -14.25 -9.52 -4.99
CA ASP A 160 -14.22 -8.66 -6.18
C ASP A 160 -13.30 -7.46 -5.95
N TYR A 161 -12.02 -7.73 -6.06
CA TYR A 161 -10.94 -6.77 -5.93
C TYR A 161 -10.01 -6.86 -7.14
N ALA A 162 -9.63 -5.72 -7.69
CA ALA A 162 -8.59 -5.63 -8.72
C ALA A 162 -7.76 -4.37 -8.49
N TRP A 163 -6.46 -4.49 -8.61
CA TRP A 163 -5.54 -3.36 -8.59
C TRP A 163 -5.75 -2.49 -9.84
N GLU A 164 -5.50 -1.19 -9.72
CA GLU A 164 -5.59 -0.29 -10.88
C GLU A 164 -4.49 -0.61 -11.89
N ASN A 165 -4.87 -0.73 -13.15
CA ASN A 165 -3.97 -1.11 -14.24
C ASN A 165 -3.28 0.05 -14.94
N ASP A 166 -3.74 1.28 -14.72
CA ASP A 166 -3.16 2.49 -15.31
C ASP A 166 -1.94 2.93 -14.50
N ARG A 167 -0.77 2.94 -15.14
CA ARG A 167 0.50 3.32 -14.52
C ARG A 167 0.57 4.79 -14.08
N ASN A 168 -0.31 5.63 -14.61
CA ASN A 168 -0.40 7.04 -14.25
C ASN A 168 -1.16 7.25 -12.92
N LEU A 169 -1.81 6.21 -12.42
CA LEU A 169 -2.57 6.22 -11.17
C LEU A 169 -1.81 5.48 -10.06
N GLN A 170 -2.16 5.81 -8.83
CA GLN A 170 -1.72 4.99 -7.71
C GLN A 170 -2.63 3.77 -7.61
N GLU A 171 -2.07 2.59 -7.85
CA GLU A 171 -2.80 1.36 -8.10
C GLU A 171 -3.63 0.85 -6.92
N ASP A 172 -3.16 1.10 -5.69
CA ASP A 172 -3.83 0.70 -4.45
C ASP A 172 -4.97 1.66 -4.10
N VAL A 173 -4.77 2.96 -4.25
CA VAL A 173 -5.75 3.99 -3.86
C VAL A 173 -7.03 3.85 -4.69
N GLY A 174 -6.92 3.70 -6.02
CA GLY A 174 -8.06 3.50 -6.89
C GLY A 174 -8.85 2.22 -6.55
N ALA A 175 -8.13 1.11 -6.34
CA ALA A 175 -8.71 -0.16 -5.94
C ALA A 175 -9.43 -0.08 -4.58
N HIS A 176 -8.80 0.55 -3.58
CA HIS A 176 -9.40 0.73 -2.25
C HIS A 176 -10.68 1.60 -2.32
N LEU A 177 -10.64 2.74 -3.02
CA LEU A 177 -11.80 3.61 -3.15
C LEU A 177 -13.00 2.88 -3.79
N ARG A 178 -12.76 2.05 -4.79
CA ARG A 178 -13.78 1.25 -5.44
C ARG A 178 -14.48 0.28 -4.47
N VAL A 179 -13.75 -0.46 -3.64
CA VAL A 179 -14.34 -1.41 -2.70
C VAL A 179 -14.94 -0.73 -1.47
N LEU A 180 -14.31 0.32 -0.96
CA LEU A 180 -14.82 1.09 0.18
C LEU A 180 -16.11 1.83 -0.15
N SER A 181 -16.29 2.33 -1.39
CA SER A 181 -17.53 2.99 -1.82
C SER A 181 -18.74 2.06 -1.85
N ARG A 182 -18.52 0.75 -1.93
CA ARG A 182 -19.55 -0.29 -1.85
C ARG A 182 -19.83 -0.78 -0.43
N GLY A 183 -19.12 -0.25 0.57
CA GLY A 183 -19.25 -0.66 1.97
C GLY A 183 -18.37 -1.85 2.38
N ASP A 184 -17.46 -2.30 1.51
CA ASP A 184 -16.53 -3.40 1.80
C ASP A 184 -15.34 -2.90 2.62
N PHE A 185 -15.55 -2.61 3.91
CA PHE A 185 -14.50 -2.10 4.80
C PHE A 185 -13.59 -3.22 5.30
N PRO A 186 -12.25 -2.98 5.31
CA PRO A 186 -11.30 -3.93 5.85
C PRO A 186 -11.32 -3.95 7.37
N LYS A 187 -10.85 -5.04 7.95
CA LYS A 187 -10.57 -5.09 9.39
C LYS A 187 -9.09 -4.98 9.65
N MET A 188 -8.72 -4.06 10.54
CA MET A 188 -7.36 -3.96 11.04
C MET A 188 -7.09 -5.09 12.02
N LEU A 189 -6.00 -5.83 11.80
CA LEU A 189 -5.46 -6.80 12.75
C LEU A 189 -4.47 -6.09 13.68
N PRO A 190 -4.35 -6.51 14.95
CA PRO A 190 -3.74 -5.66 15.99
C PRO A 190 -2.21 -5.53 15.90
N GLU A 191 -1.52 -6.59 15.45
CA GLU A 191 -0.07 -6.63 15.48
C GLU A 191 0.56 -6.05 14.22
N ALA A 192 1.63 -5.27 14.39
CA ALA A 192 2.46 -4.86 13.28
C ALA A 192 3.22 -6.07 12.74
N THR A 193 3.08 -6.34 11.45
CA THR A 193 3.66 -7.52 10.80
C THR A 193 4.51 -7.20 9.57
N LEU A 194 4.74 -5.93 9.30
CA LEU A 194 5.52 -5.45 8.17
C LEU A 194 6.64 -4.53 8.66
N LYS A 195 7.88 -4.79 8.24
CA LYS A 195 8.98 -3.84 8.18
C LYS A 195 8.92 -3.14 6.82
N TYR A 196 8.42 -1.90 6.82
CA TYR A 196 8.27 -1.07 5.63
C TYR A 196 9.54 -0.25 5.40
N ARG A 197 10.19 -0.44 4.27
CA ARG A 197 11.44 0.26 3.92
C ARG A 197 11.15 1.71 3.53
N LEU A 198 11.82 2.65 4.20
CA LEU A 198 11.77 4.07 3.85
C LEU A 198 12.91 4.43 2.88
N ASP A 199 12.74 5.56 2.19
CA ASP A 199 13.73 6.17 1.28
C ASP A 199 14.13 5.28 0.10
N PHE A 200 13.23 4.38 -0.29
CA PHE A 200 13.39 3.48 -1.43
C PHE A 200 12.18 3.57 -2.38
N GLY A 201 12.43 3.36 -3.67
CA GLY A 201 11.36 3.31 -4.67
C GLY A 201 10.54 4.60 -4.83
N MET A 202 9.22 4.47 -4.91
CA MET A 202 8.31 5.59 -5.22
C MET A 202 8.23 6.67 -4.14
N THR A 203 8.64 6.39 -2.91
CA THR A 203 8.58 7.37 -1.81
C THR A 203 9.69 8.43 -1.89
N ALA A 204 10.70 8.22 -2.72
CA ALA A 204 11.77 9.20 -2.97
C ALA A 204 11.22 10.45 -3.71
N ASP A 205 10.29 10.28 -4.66
CA ASP A 205 9.59 11.37 -5.36
C ASP A 205 8.22 11.65 -4.73
N ALA A 206 8.20 12.50 -3.71
CA ALA A 206 6.97 12.82 -2.98
C ALA A 206 5.90 13.53 -3.85
N GLU A 207 6.32 14.42 -4.76
CA GLU A 207 5.38 15.16 -5.62
C GLU A 207 4.79 14.27 -6.71
N GLY A 208 5.63 13.48 -7.39
CA GLY A 208 5.18 12.49 -8.38
C GLY A 208 4.25 11.45 -7.78
N HIS A 209 4.55 10.96 -6.57
CA HIS A 209 3.67 10.05 -5.85
C HIS A 209 2.31 10.69 -5.54
N VAL A 210 2.29 11.89 -4.95
CA VAL A 210 1.03 12.59 -4.66
C VAL A 210 0.23 12.87 -5.93
N ASN A 211 0.88 13.21 -7.04
CA ASN A 211 0.19 13.43 -8.32
C ASN A 211 -0.47 12.14 -8.84
N LYS A 212 0.14 10.97 -8.69
CA LYS A 212 -0.50 9.68 -9.03
C LYS A 212 -1.69 9.40 -8.14
N VAL A 213 -1.56 9.62 -6.83
CA VAL A 213 -2.65 9.48 -5.86
C VAL A 213 -3.81 10.43 -6.21
N MET A 214 -3.53 11.69 -6.50
CA MET A 214 -4.57 12.66 -6.87
C MET A 214 -5.32 12.28 -8.14
N ARG A 215 -4.62 11.77 -9.16
CA ARG A 215 -5.27 11.25 -10.37
C ARG A 215 -6.16 10.03 -10.08
N ALA A 216 -5.72 9.11 -9.21
CA ALA A 216 -6.54 7.97 -8.80
C ALA A 216 -7.82 8.40 -8.07
N VAL A 217 -7.72 9.40 -7.18
CA VAL A 217 -8.88 9.95 -6.47
C VAL A 217 -9.80 10.75 -7.41
N ALA A 218 -9.24 11.49 -8.39
CA ALA A 218 -10.04 12.18 -9.41
C ALA A 218 -10.83 11.18 -10.26
N LYS A 219 -10.20 10.11 -10.71
CA LYS A 219 -10.87 9.03 -11.44
C LYS A 219 -11.98 8.36 -10.60
N ALA A 220 -11.73 8.13 -9.31
CA ALA A 220 -12.74 7.60 -8.40
C ALA A 220 -13.96 8.54 -8.27
N LYS A 221 -13.75 9.85 -8.30
CA LYS A 221 -14.84 10.85 -8.35
C LYS A 221 -15.62 10.75 -9.68
N GLU A 222 -14.95 10.69 -10.81
CA GLU A 222 -15.58 10.54 -12.13
C GLU A 222 -16.43 9.27 -12.21
N LEU A 223 -16.01 8.18 -11.56
CA LEU A 223 -16.72 6.92 -11.48
C LEU A 223 -17.82 6.90 -10.39
N GLY A 224 -18.03 7.99 -9.66
CA GLY A 224 -19.05 8.09 -8.62
C GLY A 224 -18.71 7.37 -7.31
N HIS A 225 -17.47 6.94 -7.11
CA HIS A 225 -17.02 6.27 -5.87
C HIS A 225 -16.87 7.24 -4.71
N ILE A 226 -16.62 8.52 -4.99
CA ILE A 226 -16.56 9.61 -4.01
C ILE A 226 -17.30 10.83 -4.53
N SER A 227 -17.83 11.64 -3.62
CA SER A 227 -18.52 12.89 -3.95
C SER A 227 -17.54 14.02 -4.28
N GLU A 228 -18.03 15.05 -4.98
CA GLU A 228 -17.28 16.30 -5.23
C GLU A 228 -16.79 16.95 -3.94
N LYS A 229 -17.59 16.91 -2.88
CA LYS A 229 -17.22 17.45 -1.56
C LYS A 229 -16.06 16.70 -0.93
N GLU A 230 -16.07 15.37 -1.00
CA GLU A 230 -14.98 14.51 -0.49
C GLU A 230 -13.71 14.73 -1.29
N PHE A 231 -13.82 14.84 -2.62
CA PHE A 231 -12.69 15.13 -3.49
C PHE A 231 -12.03 16.47 -3.13
N LYS A 232 -12.80 17.57 -3.06
CA LYS A 232 -12.28 18.89 -2.68
C LYS A 232 -11.58 18.89 -1.32
N LEU A 233 -12.18 18.23 -0.33
CA LEU A 233 -11.55 18.11 0.99
C LEU A 233 -10.25 17.30 0.93
N TYR A 234 -10.19 16.26 0.11
CA TYR A 234 -8.98 15.47 -0.10
C TYR A 234 -7.86 16.29 -0.74
N GLU A 235 -8.17 17.13 -1.72
CA GLU A 235 -7.21 18.05 -2.34
C GLU A 235 -6.54 18.98 -1.31
N VAL A 236 -7.35 19.60 -0.42
CA VAL A 236 -6.83 20.44 0.66
C VAL A 236 -5.85 19.67 1.55
N ARG A 237 -6.21 18.45 1.94
CA ARG A 237 -5.36 17.60 2.79
C ARG A 237 -4.04 17.25 2.12
N LYS A 238 -4.07 16.87 0.85
CA LYS A 238 -2.85 16.48 0.11
C LYS A 238 -1.91 17.66 -0.12
N ALA A 239 -2.43 18.83 -0.45
CA ALA A 239 -1.60 20.04 -0.52
C ALA A 239 -0.97 20.38 0.83
N TYR A 240 -1.70 20.22 1.94
CA TYR A 240 -1.17 20.41 3.28
C TYR A 240 -0.10 19.36 3.65
N GLU A 241 -0.31 18.09 3.31
CA GLU A 241 0.67 17.02 3.55
C GLU A 241 1.99 17.29 2.80
N LEU A 242 1.92 17.75 1.54
CA LEU A 242 3.10 18.15 0.77
C LEU A 242 3.83 19.32 1.42
N ALA A 243 3.10 20.35 1.86
CA ALA A 243 3.72 21.48 2.58
C ALA A 243 4.49 20.99 3.82
N ARG A 244 3.94 20.06 4.60
CA ARG A 244 4.62 19.47 5.75
C ARG A 244 5.84 18.63 5.37
N THR A 245 5.75 17.89 4.28
CA THR A 245 6.86 17.07 3.78
C THR A 245 8.03 17.95 3.39
N TYR A 246 7.79 19.02 2.64
CA TYR A 246 8.83 19.96 2.24
C TYR A 246 9.40 20.74 3.43
N LYS A 247 8.58 21.07 4.45
CA LYS A 247 9.09 21.65 5.71
C LYS A 247 10.10 20.72 6.38
N LYS A 248 9.78 19.42 6.50
CA LYS A 248 10.70 18.42 7.08
C LYS A 248 12.00 18.25 6.28
N ARG A 249 11.93 18.42 4.96
CA ARG A 249 13.08 18.36 4.05
C ARG A 249 13.88 19.69 3.98
N GLY A 250 13.48 20.73 4.72
CA GLY A 250 14.13 22.04 4.72
C GLY A 250 13.89 22.88 3.46
N ASN A 251 12.99 22.43 2.56
CA ASN A 251 12.68 23.17 1.33
C ASN A 251 11.57 24.21 1.59
N THR A 252 11.98 25.40 2.00
CA THR A 252 11.07 26.51 2.37
C THR A 252 10.25 27.04 1.20
N GLU A 253 10.78 27.04 -0.01
CA GLU A 253 10.07 27.55 -1.18
C GLU A 253 8.91 26.62 -1.56
N ALA A 254 9.18 25.31 -1.70
CA ALA A 254 8.14 24.31 -1.96
C ALA A 254 7.13 24.25 -0.81
N GLN A 255 7.54 24.38 0.44
CA GLN A 255 6.63 24.48 1.59
C GLN A 255 5.64 25.64 1.43
N LYS A 256 6.14 26.86 1.12
CA LYS A 256 5.29 28.05 0.93
C LYS A 256 4.31 27.87 -0.22
N LYS A 257 4.80 27.34 -1.37
CA LYS A 257 3.96 27.01 -2.54
C LYS A 257 2.78 26.12 -2.15
N TRP A 258 3.05 24.99 -1.52
CA TRP A 258 2.02 24.00 -1.18
C TRP A 258 1.10 24.44 -0.03
N LYS A 259 1.60 25.28 0.89
CA LYS A 259 0.76 25.94 1.90
C LYS A 259 -0.25 26.90 1.27
N ALA A 260 0.20 27.73 0.34
CA ALA A 260 -0.67 28.67 -0.38
C ALA A 260 -1.74 27.90 -1.19
N GLU A 261 -1.36 26.81 -1.84
CA GLU A 261 -2.28 25.94 -2.58
C GLU A 261 -3.36 25.34 -1.66
N ALA A 262 -2.96 24.81 -0.50
CA ALA A 262 -3.90 24.24 0.47
C ALA A 262 -4.90 25.31 1.00
N LEU A 263 -4.42 26.51 1.30
CA LEU A 263 -5.26 27.63 1.73
C LEU A 263 -6.23 28.09 0.64
N ASN A 264 -5.77 28.15 -0.62
CA ASN A 264 -6.62 28.52 -1.75
C ASN A 264 -7.75 27.51 -1.96
N LYS A 265 -7.42 26.20 -1.97
CA LYS A 265 -8.43 25.13 -2.07
C LYS A 265 -9.41 25.14 -0.89
N ALA A 266 -8.95 25.51 0.31
CA ALA A 266 -9.81 25.60 1.50
C ALA A 266 -10.88 26.69 1.43
N LYS A 267 -10.73 27.72 0.56
CA LYS A 267 -11.74 28.76 0.35
C LYS A 267 -13.01 28.24 -0.32
N THR A 268 -12.89 27.18 -1.10
CA THR A 268 -13.98 26.62 -1.93
C THR A 268 -14.67 25.41 -1.32
N THR A 269 -14.24 24.98 -0.12
CA THR A 269 -14.83 23.82 0.54
C THR A 269 -14.87 23.98 2.06
N ARG A 270 -15.88 23.39 2.71
CA ARG A 270 -15.97 23.40 4.18
C ARG A 270 -14.91 22.47 4.75
N VAL A 271 -13.92 23.04 5.40
CA VAL A 271 -12.81 22.30 6.03
C VAL A 271 -13.14 22.06 7.51
N PRO A 272 -12.92 20.83 8.06
CA PRO A 272 -13.06 20.57 9.48
C PRO A 272 -12.15 21.49 10.32
N LEU A 273 -12.64 21.94 11.48
CA LEU A 273 -11.95 22.92 12.35
C LEU A 273 -10.50 22.52 12.66
N GLY A 274 -10.25 21.24 12.95
CA GLY A 274 -8.89 20.74 13.23
C GLY A 274 -7.94 20.86 12.05
N LEU A 275 -8.39 20.68 10.81
CA LEU A 275 -7.60 20.90 9.61
C LEU A 275 -7.43 22.40 9.33
N TRP A 276 -8.49 23.18 9.52
CA TRP A 276 -8.44 24.62 9.38
C TRP A 276 -7.41 25.27 10.32
N LEU A 277 -7.41 24.89 11.61
CA LEU A 277 -6.41 25.37 12.58
C LEU A 277 -4.99 25.01 12.16
N ARG A 278 -4.75 23.78 11.68
CA ARG A 278 -3.43 23.35 11.21
C ARG A 278 -2.94 24.15 10.00
N LEU A 279 -3.84 24.51 9.09
CA LEU A 279 -3.52 25.34 7.92
C LEU A 279 -3.09 26.76 8.31
N HIS A 280 -3.70 27.33 9.35
CA HIS A 280 -3.46 28.73 9.73
C HIS A 280 -2.40 28.92 10.81
N VAL A 281 -2.19 27.93 11.68
CA VAL A 281 -1.33 28.06 12.87
C VAL A 281 0.01 27.31 12.74
N ASN A 282 0.05 26.12 12.13
CA ASN A 282 1.15 25.15 12.33
C ASN A 282 1.98 24.78 11.10
N VAL A 283 1.88 25.48 9.99
CA VAL A 283 2.74 25.16 8.82
C VAL A 283 3.75 26.23 8.50
#